data_df8779ecac7b5f7e23b7fa3cd7a44ded
#
_entry.id   df8779ecac7b5f7e23b7fa3cd7a44ded
#
_cell.length_a   1.000
_cell.length_b   1.000
_cell.length_c   1.000
_cell.angle_alpha   90.00
_cell.angle_beta   90.00
_cell.angle_gamma   90.00
#
_symmetry.space_group_name_H-M   'P 1'
#
loop_
_entity.id
_entity.type
_entity.pdbx_description
1 polymer ?
#
loop_
_entity_poly.entity_id
_entity_poly.type
_entity_poly.pdbx_seq_one_letter_code
_entity_poly.pdbx_strand_id
1 'polypeptide(L)'
;MRPWPLLFLPFLTLAASAQNSSAAKSGTGTVTGHVYCADTNAPSRVASVQLAPVKDAKRSGTSLFSGDAPASGISRTGFDGSFTLAKVPPGSYYVVASAQGYLSPMPNDDESDDVEPQPPPGQPAIVIPRVDVQADQAASIDIRLERGAAISGAVRFDDGSPASGVMVMVLHRSKDKWVPSTPQMPFAAPIPPATDDVGHYRISGLRDRDYVLMAILSRTDFESRGARTTGLFGVERSSLRIYSGDTPHISDAVPIKLGPGEERSGEDITIPLSKFHSISGVVTAAGDGHAINSGHLAIEDPNDKEDIVDAELGSDGAFHLEGVPEGTYTLRVQNPRDQRIQEISVPGQQAFTNEKTLHQYGDLEQSIKVEGDIPSLVLTVPQRSQDHPATAQ
;
A
#
# COMPACT_ATOMS: atom_id res chain seq x y z
N MET A 1 95.87 22.80 19.61
CA MET A 1 94.79 22.37 20.49
C MET A 1 93.67 23.44 20.45
N ARG A 2 92.61 23.17 19.73
CA ARG A 2 91.43 24.07 19.59
C ARG A 2 90.25 23.31 20.11
N PRO A 3 89.38 23.87 21.01
CA PRO A 3 88.18 23.23 21.45
C PRO A 3 87.05 23.52 20.44
N TRP A 4 86.24 22.52 20.21
CA TRP A 4 85.09 22.48 19.37
C TRP A 4 83.85 22.99 20.19
N PRO A 5 82.97 23.82 19.61
CA PRO A 5 81.79 24.27 20.34
C PRO A 5 80.64 23.28 20.24
N LEU A 6 80.05 22.92 21.36
CA LEU A 6 78.83 22.16 21.50
C LEU A 6 77.60 23.01 21.05
N LEU A 7 76.95 22.52 20.02
CA LEU A 7 75.67 23.10 19.54
C LEU A 7 74.54 22.53 20.42
N PHE A 8 73.92 23.36 21.20
CA PHE A 8 72.68 23.08 21.93
C PHE A 8 71.47 23.21 20.94
N LEU A 9 70.81 22.10 20.63
CA LEU A 9 69.48 22.11 19.95
C LEU A 9 68.41 22.24 21.05
N PRO A 10 67.45 23.18 20.95
CA PRO A 10 66.28 23.20 21.85
C PRO A 10 65.27 22.14 21.41
N PHE A 11 64.94 21.24 22.33
CA PHE A 11 63.85 20.28 22.18
C PHE A 11 62.54 21.07 22.28
N LEU A 12 61.85 21.19 21.15
CA LEU A 12 60.48 21.71 21.05
C LEU A 12 59.52 20.60 21.50
N THR A 13 59.05 20.65 22.74
CA THR A 13 57.98 19.75 23.22
C THR A 13 56.66 20.17 22.64
N LEU A 14 56.18 19.43 21.63
CA LEU A 14 54.80 19.53 21.16
C LEU A 14 53.87 18.93 22.22
N ALA A 15 53.17 19.78 22.96
CA ALA A 15 52.06 19.38 23.83
C ALA A 15 50.89 18.98 22.94
N ALA A 16 50.72 17.67 22.71
CA ALA A 16 49.53 17.13 22.14
C ALA A 16 48.36 17.33 23.14
N SER A 17 47.51 18.33 22.88
CA SER A 17 46.24 18.47 23.55
C SER A 17 45.33 17.32 23.08
N ALA A 18 45.26 16.27 23.86
CA ALA A 18 44.26 15.22 23.73
C ALA A 18 42.91 15.90 24.06
N GLN A 19 42.17 16.34 23.03
CA GLN A 19 40.76 16.64 23.17
C GLN A 19 40.02 15.33 23.45
N ASN A 20 39.89 15.00 24.74
CA ASN A 20 38.87 14.05 25.16
C ASN A 20 37.52 14.67 24.83
N SER A 21 37.01 14.40 23.61
CA SER A 21 35.59 14.47 23.37
C SER A 21 34.95 13.34 24.17
N SER A 22 34.69 13.61 25.43
CA SER A 22 33.74 12.87 26.24
C SER A 22 32.41 12.97 25.50
N ALA A 23 32.13 12.00 24.61
CA ALA A 23 30.78 11.74 24.19
C ALA A 23 30.03 11.44 25.49
N ALA A 24 29.28 12.40 25.97
CA ALA A 24 28.36 12.21 27.06
C ALA A 24 27.52 11.01 26.70
N LYS A 25 27.67 9.88 27.40
CA LYS A 25 26.72 8.78 27.36
C LYS A 25 25.41 9.41 27.81
N SER A 26 24.58 9.82 26.88
CA SER A 26 23.23 10.23 27.19
C SER A 26 22.55 9.02 27.81
N GLY A 27 22.30 9.07 29.13
CA GLY A 27 21.56 8.06 29.85
C GLY A 27 20.23 7.81 29.12
N THR A 28 19.70 6.59 29.17
CA THR A 28 18.39 6.25 28.61
C THR A 28 17.40 6.10 29.75
N GLY A 29 16.14 6.46 29.49
CA GLY A 29 15.05 6.22 30.43
C GLY A 29 14.29 4.93 30.14
N THR A 30 13.25 4.69 30.91
CA THR A 30 12.34 3.56 30.76
C THR A 30 10.90 4.08 30.75
N VAL A 31 10.04 3.55 29.88
CA VAL A 31 8.60 3.81 29.89
C VAL A 31 7.87 2.54 30.29
N THR A 32 7.02 2.64 31.31
CA THR A 32 6.19 1.54 31.82
C THR A 32 4.73 1.94 31.83
N GLY A 33 3.82 0.99 31.99
CA GLY A 33 2.40 1.28 32.11
C GLY A 33 1.52 0.08 31.81
N HIS A 34 0.23 0.34 31.70
CA HIS A 34 -0.75 -0.69 31.36
C HIS A 34 -1.59 -0.25 30.14
N VAL A 35 -2.06 -1.26 29.41
CA VAL A 35 -3.04 -1.06 28.34
C VAL A 35 -4.34 -1.75 28.76
N TYR A 36 -5.45 -1.02 28.67
CA TYR A 36 -6.78 -1.48 29.02
C TYR A 36 -7.72 -1.41 27.81
N CYS A 37 -8.67 -2.34 27.74
CA CYS A 37 -9.80 -2.29 26.84
C CYS A 37 -10.88 -1.37 27.43
N ALA A 38 -11.28 -0.30 26.75
CA ALA A 38 -12.21 0.68 27.30
C ALA A 38 -13.62 0.12 27.51
N ASP A 39 -14.05 -0.80 26.64
CA ASP A 39 -15.37 -1.46 26.68
C ASP A 39 -15.55 -2.41 27.89
N THR A 40 -14.51 -3.15 28.24
CA THR A 40 -14.57 -4.15 29.31
C THR A 40 -13.84 -3.72 30.58
N ASN A 41 -13.08 -2.65 30.52
CA ASN A 41 -12.12 -2.21 31.55
C ASN A 41 -11.10 -3.30 31.94
N ALA A 42 -10.96 -4.33 31.13
CA ALA A 42 -10.00 -5.41 31.34
C ALA A 42 -8.62 -5.07 30.77
N PRO A 43 -7.53 -5.70 31.27
CA PRO A 43 -6.21 -5.56 30.69
C PRO A 43 -6.19 -6.03 29.23
N SER A 44 -5.60 -5.24 28.34
CA SER A 44 -5.37 -5.63 26.95
C SER A 44 -4.13 -6.51 26.87
N ARG A 45 -4.35 -7.81 26.72
CA ARG A 45 -3.29 -8.82 26.67
C ARG A 45 -2.70 -8.92 25.28
N VAL A 46 -1.36 -9.05 25.22
CA VAL A 46 -0.62 -9.20 23.95
C VAL A 46 -0.79 -7.99 23.01
N ALA A 47 -1.19 -6.83 23.52
CA ALA A 47 -1.18 -5.59 22.77
C ALA A 47 0.26 -5.19 22.45
N SER A 48 0.49 -4.60 21.30
CA SER A 48 1.78 -4.03 20.91
C SER A 48 1.84 -2.56 21.33
N VAL A 49 2.94 -2.13 21.95
CA VAL A 49 3.16 -0.75 22.38
C VAL A 49 4.47 -0.23 21.80
N GLN A 50 4.45 0.98 21.27
CA GLN A 50 5.61 1.65 20.66
C GLN A 50 5.60 3.14 21.00
N LEU A 51 6.78 3.75 20.91
CA LEU A 51 6.97 5.18 21.06
C LEU A 51 7.27 5.82 19.70
N ALA A 52 6.59 6.92 19.42
CA ALA A 52 6.89 7.79 18.28
C ALA A 52 7.38 9.15 18.82
N PRO A 53 8.57 9.65 18.39
CA PRO A 53 9.05 10.95 18.84
C PRO A 53 8.09 12.07 18.45
N VAL A 54 7.81 12.98 19.40
CA VAL A 54 7.10 14.22 19.07
C VAL A 54 8.09 15.09 18.28
N LYS A 55 7.88 15.21 16.97
CA LYS A 55 8.67 16.09 16.12
C LYS A 55 8.17 17.53 16.32
N ASP A 56 9.10 18.47 16.46
CA ASP A 56 8.74 19.89 16.43
C ASP A 56 7.99 20.18 15.12
N ALA A 57 6.87 20.87 15.23
CA ALA A 57 5.93 21.17 14.13
C ALA A 57 6.52 21.94 12.93
N LYS A 58 7.83 22.22 12.92
CA LYS A 58 8.55 22.92 11.84
C LYS A 58 9.21 22.02 10.80
N ARG A 59 9.14 20.68 10.94
CA ARG A 59 9.62 19.74 9.90
C ARG A 59 8.43 19.02 9.30
N SER A 60 7.89 19.68 8.32
CA SER A 60 6.83 19.30 7.41
C SER A 60 6.98 17.89 6.81
N GLY A 61 5.88 17.18 6.70
CA GLY A 61 5.66 16.22 5.61
C GLY A 61 6.21 14.81 5.79
N THR A 62 6.38 14.31 7.02
CA THR A 62 6.78 12.91 7.20
C THR A 62 5.88 12.21 8.21
N SER A 63 5.30 11.07 7.80
CA SER A 63 4.56 10.14 8.67
C SER A 63 5.21 10.03 10.05
N LEU A 64 4.42 9.96 11.11
CA LEU A 64 4.89 9.77 12.50
C LEU A 64 5.87 8.59 12.65
N PHE A 65 5.89 7.68 11.67
CA PHE A 65 6.72 6.47 11.61
C PHE A 65 7.66 6.40 10.39
N SER A 66 8.00 7.54 9.76
CA SER A 66 9.01 7.54 8.69
C SER A 66 10.36 7.03 9.25
N GLY A 67 10.98 6.12 8.51
CA GLY A 67 12.08 5.24 8.93
C GLY A 67 13.38 5.84 9.47
N ASP A 68 13.44 7.15 9.71
CA ASP A 68 14.58 7.85 10.32
C ASP A 68 14.47 8.04 11.84
N ALA A 69 13.37 7.62 12.46
CA ALA A 69 13.24 7.69 13.91
C ALA A 69 13.99 6.52 14.56
N PRO A 70 14.83 6.77 15.60
CA PRO A 70 15.45 5.68 16.33
C PRO A 70 14.36 4.78 16.90
N ALA A 71 14.32 3.54 16.47
CA ALA A 71 13.38 2.54 16.95
C ALA A 71 13.61 2.36 18.46
N SER A 72 12.71 2.88 19.29
CA SER A 72 12.73 2.63 20.73
C SER A 72 12.32 1.20 21.09
N GLY A 73 12.15 0.34 20.07
CA GLY A 73 11.68 -1.01 20.21
C GLY A 73 10.15 -1.10 20.34
N ILE A 74 9.63 -2.32 20.14
CA ILE A 74 8.23 -2.68 20.35
C ILE A 74 8.16 -3.52 21.62
N SER A 75 7.26 -3.16 22.55
CA SER A 75 6.91 -4.01 23.70
C SER A 75 5.55 -4.67 23.48
N ARG A 76 5.39 -5.87 23.99
CA ARG A 76 4.08 -6.53 24.08
C ARG A 76 3.61 -6.52 25.52
N THR A 77 2.32 -6.30 25.72
CA THR A 77 1.73 -6.34 27.06
C THR A 77 1.68 -7.77 27.62
N GLY A 78 1.92 -7.88 28.90
CA GLY A 78 1.72 -9.10 29.69
C GLY A 78 0.25 -9.48 29.85
N PHE A 79 -0.01 -10.54 30.62
CA PHE A 79 -1.37 -11.02 30.91
C PHE A 79 -2.17 -10.04 31.79
N ASP A 80 -1.49 -9.19 32.54
CA ASP A 80 -2.05 -8.11 33.36
C ASP A 80 -2.16 -6.78 32.59
N GLY A 81 -1.80 -6.76 31.28
CA GLY A 81 -1.78 -5.57 30.45
C GLY A 81 -0.55 -4.68 30.64
N SER A 82 0.39 -5.04 31.50
CA SER A 82 1.60 -4.27 31.75
C SER A 82 2.57 -4.29 30.55
N PHE A 83 3.29 -3.20 30.34
CA PHE A 83 4.37 -3.12 29.36
C PHE A 83 5.58 -2.37 29.90
N THR A 84 6.73 -2.63 29.28
CA THR A 84 7.99 -1.94 29.59
C THR A 84 8.77 -1.70 28.29
N LEU A 85 9.14 -0.44 28.05
CA LEU A 85 10.04 -0.02 26.99
C LEU A 85 11.31 0.53 27.62
N ALA A 86 12.39 -0.23 27.56
CA ALA A 86 13.68 0.14 28.13
C ALA A 86 14.60 0.82 27.11
N LYS A 87 15.64 1.49 27.60
CA LYS A 87 16.66 2.15 26.78
C LYS A 87 16.09 3.23 25.84
N VAL A 88 15.08 3.95 26.30
CA VAL A 88 14.45 5.04 25.56
C VAL A 88 15.33 6.29 25.69
N PRO A 89 15.75 6.94 24.58
CA PRO A 89 16.46 8.21 24.68
C PRO A 89 15.59 9.29 25.36
N PRO A 90 16.21 10.26 26.06
CA PRO A 90 15.47 11.38 26.62
C PRO A 90 14.74 12.18 25.53
N GLY A 91 13.48 12.54 25.77
CA GLY A 91 12.64 13.25 24.81
C GLY A 91 11.16 13.10 25.10
N SER A 92 10.34 13.74 24.28
CA SER A 92 8.89 13.63 24.31
C SER A 92 8.41 12.64 23.25
N TYR A 93 7.51 11.75 23.63
CA TYR A 93 7.03 10.68 22.76
C TYR A 93 5.52 10.55 22.81
N TYR A 94 4.92 10.28 21.67
CA TYR A 94 3.57 9.70 21.60
C TYR A 94 3.67 8.21 21.93
N VAL A 95 2.73 7.71 22.72
CA VAL A 95 2.65 6.30 23.06
C VAL A 95 1.51 5.67 22.26
N VAL A 96 1.86 4.79 21.33
CA VAL A 96 0.90 4.14 20.46
C VAL A 96 0.76 2.68 20.86
N ALA A 97 -0.46 2.29 21.22
CA ALA A 97 -0.80 0.91 21.49
C ALA A 97 -1.75 0.38 20.42
N SER A 98 -1.63 -0.89 20.08
CA SER A 98 -2.54 -1.57 19.15
C SER A 98 -2.89 -2.98 19.64
N ALA A 99 -4.16 -3.33 19.52
CA ALA A 99 -4.68 -4.65 19.77
C ALA A 99 -5.74 -4.99 18.72
N GLN A 100 -5.85 -6.28 18.38
CA GLN A 100 -6.80 -6.71 17.36
C GLN A 100 -8.24 -6.36 17.76
N GLY A 101 -8.98 -5.72 16.87
CA GLY A 101 -10.37 -5.32 17.09
C GLY A 101 -10.52 -4.01 17.87
N TYR A 102 -9.45 -3.35 18.23
CA TYR A 102 -9.45 -2.05 18.90
C TYR A 102 -8.87 -0.96 18.01
N LEU A 103 -9.30 0.28 18.25
CA LEU A 103 -8.77 1.45 17.57
C LEU A 103 -7.42 1.84 18.18
N SER A 104 -6.42 2.03 17.36
CA SER A 104 -5.18 2.67 17.78
C SER A 104 -5.41 4.17 17.88
N PRO A 105 -4.89 4.86 18.90
CA PRO A 105 -5.00 6.32 19.04
C PRO A 105 -4.04 7.02 18.06
N MET A 106 -4.24 6.84 16.77
CA MET A 106 -3.46 7.48 15.71
C MET A 106 -4.34 8.37 14.84
N PRO A 107 -3.82 9.50 14.34
CA PRO A 107 -4.48 10.26 13.30
C PRO A 107 -4.65 9.39 12.05
N ASN A 108 -5.65 9.68 11.24
CA ASN A 108 -5.79 9.04 9.95
C ASN A 108 -4.70 9.54 9.00
N ASP A 109 -4.14 8.66 8.17
CA ASP A 109 -3.18 9.02 7.12
C ASP A 109 -3.80 9.91 6.01
N ASP A 110 -5.13 10.04 5.99
CA ASP A 110 -5.88 10.82 4.99
C ASP A 110 -5.95 12.32 5.29
N GLU A 111 -5.62 12.74 6.50
CA GLU A 111 -5.58 14.15 6.84
C GLU A 111 -4.21 14.68 6.40
N SER A 112 -4.20 15.23 5.19
CA SER A 112 -3.08 15.91 4.53
C SER A 112 -2.24 16.75 5.48
N ASP A 113 -0.97 16.68 5.27
CA ASP A 113 0.26 17.14 5.90
C ASP A 113 0.29 18.53 6.58
N ASP A 114 -0.74 19.35 6.51
CA ASP A 114 -0.67 20.76 6.90
C ASP A 114 -1.70 21.23 7.95
N VAL A 115 -2.57 20.36 8.47
CA VAL A 115 -3.58 20.78 9.45
C VAL A 115 -3.51 19.84 10.66
N GLU A 116 -3.38 20.40 11.88
CA GLU A 116 -3.65 19.64 13.11
C GLU A 116 -4.98 18.90 12.93
N PRO A 117 -5.04 17.57 13.16
CA PRO A 117 -6.22 16.78 12.90
C PRO A 117 -7.39 17.33 13.71
N GLN A 118 -8.28 18.08 13.06
CA GLN A 118 -9.52 18.51 13.68
C GLN A 118 -10.51 17.36 13.55
N PRO A 119 -11.07 16.89 14.67
CA PRO A 119 -12.09 15.86 14.61
C PRO A 119 -13.28 16.36 13.77
N PRO A 120 -13.94 15.48 13.02
CA PRO A 120 -15.18 15.82 12.36
C PRO A 120 -16.16 16.44 13.36
N PRO A 121 -17.02 17.40 12.97
CA PRO A 121 -17.98 18.02 13.86
C PRO A 121 -18.79 16.97 14.61
N GLY A 122 -18.68 16.96 15.95
CA GLY A 122 -19.39 16.02 16.82
C GLY A 122 -18.60 14.78 17.25
N GLN A 123 -17.39 14.58 16.76
CA GLN A 123 -16.50 13.52 17.28
C GLN A 123 -15.47 14.10 18.28
N PRO A 124 -15.13 13.38 19.36
CA PRO A 124 -14.07 13.81 20.26
C PRO A 124 -12.72 13.79 19.55
N ALA A 125 -11.87 14.79 19.85
CA ALA A 125 -10.51 14.81 19.34
C ALA A 125 -9.75 13.54 19.75
N ILE A 126 -9.02 12.94 18.82
CA ILE A 126 -8.15 11.80 19.15
C ILE A 126 -6.99 12.34 19.96
N VAL A 127 -7.00 12.10 21.27
CA VAL A 127 -5.89 12.44 22.13
C VAL A 127 -4.89 11.31 22.11
N ILE A 128 -3.76 11.53 21.42
CA ILE A 128 -2.67 10.56 21.44
C ILE A 128 -1.95 10.67 22.79
N PRO A 129 -1.87 9.60 23.59
CA PRO A 129 -1.15 9.62 24.87
C PRO A 129 0.30 10.04 24.67
N ARG A 130 0.80 10.96 25.51
CA ARG A 130 2.16 11.49 25.43
C ARG A 130 2.90 11.25 26.73
N VAL A 131 4.21 10.97 26.63
CA VAL A 131 5.11 10.79 27.76
C VAL A 131 6.42 11.53 27.53
N ASP A 132 6.94 12.16 28.58
CA ASP A 132 8.25 12.79 28.57
C ASP A 132 9.25 11.88 29.30
N VAL A 133 10.32 11.49 28.60
CA VAL A 133 11.34 10.57 29.09
C VAL A 133 12.60 11.36 29.48
N GLN A 134 13.09 11.13 30.67
CA GLN A 134 14.36 11.69 31.18
C GLN A 134 15.40 10.60 31.34
N ALA A 135 16.67 10.96 31.24
CA ALA A 135 17.77 10.04 31.45
C ALA A 135 17.71 9.42 32.85
N ASP A 136 17.96 8.12 32.92
CA ASP A 136 18.02 7.33 34.15
C ASP A 136 16.74 7.39 35.03
N GLN A 137 15.60 7.74 34.42
CA GLN A 137 14.30 7.79 35.09
C GLN A 137 13.28 6.85 34.40
N ALA A 138 12.30 6.40 35.20
CA ALA A 138 11.15 5.67 34.71
C ALA A 138 9.96 6.65 34.59
N ALA A 139 9.33 6.67 33.42
CA ALA A 139 8.07 7.35 33.18
C ALA A 139 6.95 6.30 33.11
N SER A 140 5.75 6.62 33.58
CA SER A 140 4.61 5.73 33.59
C SER A 140 3.41 6.34 32.89
N ILE A 141 2.69 5.52 32.10
CA ILE A 141 1.49 5.94 31.38
C ILE A 141 0.54 4.75 31.16
N ASP A 142 -0.74 4.96 31.44
CA ASP A 142 -1.79 3.99 31.13
C ASP A 142 -2.55 4.40 29.87
N ILE A 143 -2.88 3.41 29.03
CA ILE A 143 -3.54 3.59 27.74
C ILE A 143 -4.87 2.85 27.75
N ARG A 144 -5.90 3.50 27.21
CA ARG A 144 -7.21 2.88 26.99
C ARG A 144 -7.48 2.78 25.49
N LEU A 145 -7.73 1.58 25.01
CA LEU A 145 -8.08 1.30 23.62
C LEU A 145 -9.60 1.18 23.49
N GLU A 146 -10.17 1.96 22.59
CA GLU A 146 -11.59 1.90 22.27
C GLU A 146 -11.88 0.70 21.35
N ARG A 147 -13.04 0.06 21.56
CA ARG A 147 -13.50 -1.00 20.67
C ARG A 147 -13.79 -0.45 19.27
N GLY A 148 -13.13 -1.00 18.27
CA GLY A 148 -13.43 -0.70 16.87
C GLY A 148 -14.66 -1.48 16.39
N ALA A 149 -15.34 -0.96 15.39
CA ALA A 149 -16.37 -1.68 14.68
C ALA A 149 -15.81 -2.84 13.86
N ALA A 150 -16.67 -3.76 13.43
CA ALA A 150 -16.28 -4.86 12.57
C ALA A 150 -17.34 -5.15 11.50
N ILE A 151 -16.88 -5.60 10.33
CA ILE A 151 -17.70 -6.11 9.24
C ILE A 151 -17.35 -7.59 9.01
N SER A 152 -18.37 -8.43 8.81
CA SER A 152 -18.19 -9.82 8.46
C SER A 152 -19.26 -10.29 7.48
N GLY A 153 -18.90 -11.27 6.65
CA GLY A 153 -19.77 -11.87 5.66
C GLY A 153 -19.09 -13.03 4.96
N ALA A 154 -19.63 -13.42 3.83
CA ALA A 154 -19.08 -14.47 2.98
C ALA A 154 -18.91 -13.95 1.54
N VAL A 155 -17.87 -14.43 0.87
CA VAL A 155 -17.68 -14.23 -0.58
C VAL A 155 -17.97 -15.55 -1.26
N ARG A 156 -18.85 -15.50 -2.27
CA ARG A 156 -19.29 -16.68 -3.03
C ARG A 156 -19.28 -16.37 -4.52
N PHE A 157 -19.13 -17.41 -5.32
CA PHE A 157 -19.41 -17.29 -6.74
C PHE A 157 -20.92 -17.35 -7.02
N ASP A 158 -21.36 -16.93 -8.18
CA ASP A 158 -22.77 -16.92 -8.58
C ASP A 158 -23.40 -18.32 -8.73
N ASP A 159 -22.59 -19.38 -8.79
CA ASP A 159 -23.03 -20.78 -8.70
C ASP A 159 -23.25 -21.23 -7.24
N GLY A 160 -23.02 -20.37 -6.25
CA GLY A 160 -23.16 -20.62 -4.82
C GLY A 160 -21.93 -21.25 -4.17
N SER A 161 -20.88 -21.58 -4.92
CA SER A 161 -19.64 -22.13 -4.34
C SER A 161 -18.88 -21.06 -3.55
N PRO A 162 -18.17 -21.44 -2.48
CA PRO A 162 -17.41 -20.49 -1.68
C PRO A 162 -16.16 -19.99 -2.43
N ALA A 163 -15.88 -18.70 -2.36
CA ALA A 163 -14.69 -18.10 -2.88
C ALA A 163 -13.60 -18.05 -1.79
N SER A 164 -12.78 -19.09 -1.72
CA SER A 164 -11.69 -19.22 -0.74
C SER A 164 -10.43 -18.45 -1.19
N GLY A 165 -9.70 -17.85 -0.23
CA GLY A 165 -8.44 -17.14 -0.52
C GLY A 165 -8.61 -15.77 -1.16
N VAL A 166 -9.83 -15.26 -1.30
CA VAL A 166 -10.12 -13.94 -1.85
C VAL A 166 -9.76 -12.87 -0.83
N MET A 167 -8.94 -11.90 -1.20
CA MET A 167 -8.66 -10.75 -0.35
C MET A 167 -9.89 -9.86 -0.25
N VAL A 168 -10.26 -9.47 0.97
CA VAL A 168 -11.35 -8.51 1.20
C VAL A 168 -10.81 -7.27 1.88
N MET A 169 -10.97 -6.14 1.22
CA MET A 169 -10.56 -4.83 1.72
C MET A 169 -11.77 -3.96 2.02
N VAL A 170 -11.61 -3.01 2.92
CA VAL A 170 -12.55 -1.92 3.13
C VAL A 170 -12.00 -0.63 2.56
N LEU A 171 -12.83 0.10 1.87
CA LEU A 171 -12.54 1.44 1.38
C LEU A 171 -13.37 2.43 2.19
N HIS A 172 -12.82 3.59 2.53
CA HIS A 172 -13.58 4.67 3.14
C HIS A 172 -13.51 5.92 2.25
N ARG A 173 -14.43 6.84 2.46
CA ARG A 173 -14.48 8.06 1.66
C ARG A 173 -13.52 9.10 2.21
N SER A 174 -12.55 9.49 1.39
CA SER A 174 -11.64 10.61 1.62
C SER A 174 -11.88 11.67 0.56
N LYS A 175 -12.37 12.83 0.95
CA LYS A 175 -12.86 13.87 0.02
C LYS A 175 -13.93 13.27 -0.92
N ASP A 176 -13.63 13.19 -2.21
CA ASP A 176 -14.56 12.65 -3.22
C ASP A 176 -14.15 11.27 -3.75
N LYS A 177 -13.16 10.62 -3.12
CA LYS A 177 -12.63 9.31 -3.56
C LYS A 177 -12.79 8.25 -2.48
N TRP A 178 -12.98 7.02 -2.93
CA TRP A 178 -12.85 5.85 -2.10
C TRP A 178 -11.38 5.46 -2.02
N VAL A 179 -10.83 5.37 -0.80
CA VAL A 179 -9.44 5.02 -0.56
C VAL A 179 -9.37 3.81 0.37
N PRO A 180 -8.38 2.93 0.20
CA PRO A 180 -8.23 1.78 1.07
C PRO A 180 -8.10 2.19 2.54
N SER A 181 -8.92 1.56 3.38
CA SER A 181 -8.84 1.69 4.84
C SER A 181 -8.07 0.50 5.37
N THR A 182 -6.88 0.74 5.84
CA THR A 182 -6.13 -0.30 6.53
C THR A 182 -6.51 -0.29 8.01
N PRO A 183 -6.96 -1.43 8.57
CA PRO A 183 -7.02 -1.55 10.02
C PRO A 183 -5.67 -1.17 10.58
N GLN A 184 -5.63 -0.14 11.44
CA GLN A 184 -4.37 0.43 11.91
C GLN A 184 -3.59 -0.61 12.71
N MET A 185 -2.66 -1.28 12.05
CA MET A 185 -1.59 -2.03 12.68
C MET A 185 -0.31 -1.21 12.52
N PRO A 186 0.04 -0.35 13.49
CA PRO A 186 1.14 0.59 13.35
C PRO A 186 2.52 -0.07 13.16
N PHE A 187 2.61 -1.40 13.24
CA PHE A 187 3.88 -2.13 13.31
C PHE A 187 3.99 -3.32 12.35
N ALA A 188 2.99 -3.53 11.50
CA ALA A 188 3.04 -4.53 10.44
C ALA A 188 2.50 -3.94 9.14
N ALA A 189 3.05 -4.35 8.01
CA ALA A 189 2.39 -4.09 6.75
C ALA A 189 0.98 -4.69 6.82
N PRO A 190 -0.07 -3.90 6.60
CA PRO A 190 -1.42 -4.42 6.66
C PRO A 190 -1.59 -5.43 5.53
N ILE A 191 -1.74 -6.69 5.90
CA ILE A 191 -2.15 -7.74 4.96
C ILE A 191 -3.67 -7.76 5.02
N PRO A 192 -4.37 -7.47 3.91
CA PRO A 192 -5.82 -7.58 3.88
C PRO A 192 -6.23 -9.02 4.26
N PRO A 193 -7.27 -9.19 5.06
CA PRO A 193 -7.77 -10.52 5.36
C PRO A 193 -8.25 -11.21 4.08
N ALA A 194 -7.87 -12.48 3.93
CA ALA A 194 -8.41 -13.34 2.90
C ALA A 194 -9.56 -14.17 3.47
N THR A 195 -10.49 -14.57 2.61
CA THR A 195 -11.56 -15.49 2.97
C THR A 195 -11.00 -16.86 3.37
N ASP A 196 -11.65 -17.51 4.31
CA ASP A 196 -11.35 -18.88 4.73
C ASP A 196 -11.80 -19.93 3.66
N ASP A 197 -11.69 -21.19 3.98
CA ASP A 197 -12.02 -22.32 3.10
C ASP A 197 -13.51 -22.44 2.76
N VAL A 198 -14.38 -21.78 3.51
CA VAL A 198 -15.83 -21.69 3.28
C VAL A 198 -16.29 -20.31 2.82
N GLY A 199 -15.31 -19.44 2.47
CA GLY A 199 -15.55 -18.12 1.92
C GLY A 199 -15.83 -17.02 2.94
N HIS A 200 -15.73 -17.26 4.25
CA HIS A 200 -16.00 -16.27 5.28
C HIS A 200 -14.83 -15.29 5.46
N TYR A 201 -15.17 -14.05 5.78
CA TYR A 201 -14.21 -13.01 6.15
C TYR A 201 -14.70 -12.22 7.37
N ARG A 202 -13.75 -11.58 8.07
CA ARG A 202 -14.03 -10.61 9.13
C ARG A 202 -12.95 -9.56 9.21
N ILE A 203 -13.35 -8.31 9.13
CA ILE A 203 -12.49 -7.12 9.24
C ILE A 203 -12.91 -6.37 10.49
N SER A 204 -11.99 -6.11 11.40
CA SER A 204 -12.26 -5.48 12.69
C SER A 204 -11.27 -4.34 12.98
N GLY A 205 -11.57 -3.52 13.99
CA GLY A 205 -10.76 -2.33 14.29
C GLY A 205 -11.09 -1.16 13.35
N LEU A 206 -12.32 -1.10 12.89
CA LEU A 206 -12.84 -0.05 12.01
C LEU A 206 -13.41 1.11 12.82
N ARG A 207 -13.31 2.32 12.29
CA ARG A 207 -13.92 3.52 12.86
C ARG A 207 -15.40 3.62 12.44
N ASP A 208 -16.14 4.49 13.12
CA ASP A 208 -17.53 4.84 12.81
C ASP A 208 -17.59 5.75 11.57
N ARG A 209 -17.74 5.17 10.41
CA ARG A 209 -17.88 5.86 9.11
C ARG A 209 -18.52 4.96 8.05
N ASP A 210 -18.72 5.51 6.87
CA ASP A 210 -19.19 4.76 5.72
C ASP A 210 -18.04 4.03 5.04
N TYR A 211 -18.25 2.76 4.69
CA TYR A 211 -17.31 1.90 4.01
C TYR A 211 -17.90 1.27 2.75
N VAL A 212 -17.04 0.94 1.82
CA VAL A 212 -17.31 0.03 0.70
C VAL A 212 -16.40 -1.16 0.85
N LEU A 213 -16.92 -2.37 0.67
CA LEU A 213 -16.13 -3.57 0.60
C LEU A 213 -15.61 -3.78 -0.82
N MET A 214 -14.41 -4.33 -0.94
CA MET A 214 -13.79 -4.72 -2.20
C MET A 214 -13.20 -6.12 -2.06
N ALA A 215 -13.79 -7.09 -2.73
CA ALA A 215 -13.23 -8.43 -2.89
C ALA A 215 -12.29 -8.43 -4.11
N ILE A 216 -11.09 -8.96 -3.94
CA ILE A 216 -10.03 -8.97 -4.96
C ILE A 216 -9.64 -10.42 -5.24
N LEU A 217 -9.86 -10.84 -6.47
CA LEU A 217 -9.38 -12.13 -6.96
C LEU A 217 -8.08 -11.90 -7.74
N SER A 218 -6.99 -12.48 -7.25
CA SER A 218 -5.75 -12.53 -8.01
C SER A 218 -5.88 -13.54 -9.14
N ARG A 219 -5.51 -13.15 -10.34
CA ARG A 219 -5.41 -14.07 -11.46
C ARG A 219 -4.08 -14.82 -11.36
N THR A 220 -4.10 -16.00 -10.79
CA THR A 220 -2.90 -16.86 -10.65
C THR A 220 -2.45 -17.52 -11.94
N ASP A 221 -3.27 -17.47 -13.01
CA ASP A 221 -3.02 -18.21 -14.24
C ASP A 221 -2.32 -17.41 -15.34
N PHE A 222 -2.02 -16.14 -15.10
CA PHE A 222 -1.23 -15.38 -16.05
C PHE A 222 0.26 -15.51 -15.72
N GLU A 223 0.95 -16.37 -16.47
CA GLU A 223 2.40 -16.28 -16.69
C GLU A 223 2.72 -14.95 -17.39
N SER A 224 2.45 -13.84 -16.77
CA SER A 224 2.96 -12.55 -17.21
C SER A 224 4.44 -12.48 -16.85
N ARG A 225 5.25 -12.93 -17.80
CA ARG A 225 6.67 -12.62 -17.82
C ARG A 225 6.82 -11.10 -17.76
N GLY A 226 7.00 -10.54 -16.57
CA GLY A 226 7.36 -9.15 -16.38
C GLY A 226 6.32 -8.21 -15.75
N ALA A 227 5.21 -8.70 -15.23
CA ALA A 227 4.29 -7.84 -14.50
C ALA A 227 4.99 -7.23 -13.28
N ARG A 228 5.30 -5.95 -13.39
CA ARG A 228 5.77 -5.16 -12.24
C ARG A 228 4.58 -4.92 -11.32
N THR A 229 4.58 -5.57 -10.17
CA THR A 229 3.69 -5.26 -9.05
C THR A 229 3.94 -3.82 -8.60
N THR A 230 3.18 -2.87 -9.09
CA THR A 230 3.24 -1.45 -8.71
C THR A 230 1.93 -0.97 -8.11
N GLY A 231 1.26 -1.83 -7.35
CA GLY A 231 0.07 -1.44 -6.57
C GLY A 231 0.43 -1.15 -5.12
N LEU A 232 -0.27 -0.21 -4.51
CA LEU A 232 -0.30 0.00 -3.06
C LEU A 232 -0.79 -1.33 -2.44
N PHE A 233 0.01 -2.09 -1.74
CA PHE A 233 -0.24 -3.46 -1.22
C PHE A 233 0.09 -4.64 -2.16
N GLY A 234 0.77 -4.44 -3.29
CA GLY A 234 1.15 -5.55 -4.18
C GLY A 234 -0.03 -6.21 -4.92
N VAL A 235 -1.16 -5.51 -5.02
CA VAL A 235 -2.31 -5.94 -5.83
C VAL A 235 -1.93 -5.75 -7.29
N GLU A 236 -1.91 -6.83 -8.04
CA GLU A 236 -1.68 -6.80 -9.49
C GLU A 236 -2.78 -5.97 -10.17
N ARG A 237 -2.40 -5.14 -11.14
CA ARG A 237 -3.37 -4.32 -11.90
C ARG A 237 -4.43 -5.16 -12.60
N SER A 238 -4.12 -6.40 -12.93
CA SER A 238 -5.01 -7.36 -13.58
C SER A 238 -5.87 -8.20 -12.63
N SER A 239 -6.14 -7.71 -11.40
CA SER A 239 -7.02 -8.43 -10.46
C SER A 239 -8.48 -8.06 -10.67
N LEU A 240 -9.35 -9.08 -10.64
CA LEU A 240 -10.79 -8.88 -10.64
C LEU A 240 -11.25 -8.28 -9.32
N ARG A 241 -12.01 -7.19 -9.37
CA ARG A 241 -12.52 -6.49 -8.18
C ARG A 241 -14.04 -6.50 -8.18
N ILE A 242 -14.62 -6.90 -7.06
CA ILE A 242 -16.07 -6.85 -6.83
C ILE A 242 -16.31 -6.04 -5.56
N TYR A 243 -17.20 -5.09 -5.65
CA TYR A 243 -17.55 -4.20 -4.55
C TYR A 243 -18.85 -4.63 -3.87
N SER A 244 -19.09 -4.12 -2.64
CA SER A 244 -20.37 -4.29 -1.94
C SER A 244 -21.55 -3.90 -2.82
N GLY A 245 -22.57 -4.75 -2.89
CA GLY A 245 -23.64 -4.67 -3.87
C GLY A 245 -23.41 -5.49 -5.12
N ASP A 246 -22.42 -6.41 -5.11
CA ASP A 246 -22.10 -7.39 -6.16
C ASP A 246 -21.78 -6.75 -7.52
N THR A 247 -21.15 -5.58 -7.49
CA THR A 247 -20.83 -4.79 -8.68
C THR A 247 -19.32 -4.74 -8.96
N PRO A 248 -18.87 -4.79 -10.22
CA PRO A 248 -17.50 -4.57 -10.60
C PRO A 248 -17.10 -3.08 -10.64
N HIS A 249 -18.07 -2.15 -10.54
CA HIS A 249 -17.84 -0.72 -10.61
C HIS A 249 -17.96 -0.06 -9.24
N ILE A 250 -16.95 0.67 -8.82
CA ILE A 250 -16.94 1.36 -7.51
C ILE A 250 -18.02 2.47 -7.44
N SER A 251 -18.39 3.06 -8.58
CA SER A 251 -19.49 4.04 -8.67
C SER A 251 -20.85 3.49 -8.26
N ASP A 252 -21.04 2.18 -8.44
CA ASP A 252 -22.30 1.47 -8.16
C ASP A 252 -22.28 0.73 -6.82
N ALA A 253 -21.13 0.82 -6.11
CA ALA A 253 -20.96 0.15 -4.84
C ALA A 253 -21.94 0.66 -3.78
N VAL A 254 -22.46 -0.25 -2.96
CA VAL A 254 -23.39 0.06 -1.86
C VAL A 254 -22.60 0.34 -0.59
N PRO A 255 -22.62 1.59 -0.06
CA PRO A 255 -21.94 1.92 1.16
C PRO A 255 -22.57 1.25 2.40
N ILE A 256 -21.71 0.80 3.31
CA ILE A 256 -22.06 0.18 4.59
C ILE A 256 -21.72 1.19 5.68
N LYS A 257 -22.73 1.68 6.37
CA LYS A 257 -22.55 2.61 7.49
C LYS A 257 -22.30 1.85 8.78
N LEU A 258 -21.20 2.16 9.47
CA LEU A 258 -20.89 1.64 10.79
C LEU A 258 -21.05 2.68 11.88
N GLY A 259 -21.60 2.24 13.01
CA GLY A 259 -21.56 2.97 14.28
C GLY A 259 -20.33 2.61 15.13
N PRO A 260 -20.08 3.36 16.24
CA PRO A 260 -18.96 3.07 17.15
C PRO A 260 -19.05 1.66 17.74
N GLY A 261 -18.00 0.84 17.57
CA GLY A 261 -17.94 -0.52 18.09
C GLY A 261 -18.99 -1.49 17.54
N GLU A 262 -19.70 -1.15 16.47
CA GLU A 262 -20.75 -1.98 15.86
C GLU A 262 -20.17 -3.27 15.26
N GLU A 263 -20.84 -4.40 15.50
CA GLU A 263 -20.57 -5.68 14.85
C GLU A 263 -21.60 -5.88 13.73
N ARG A 264 -21.19 -5.59 12.49
CA ARG A 264 -22.00 -5.72 11.29
C ARG A 264 -21.75 -7.05 10.62
N SER A 265 -22.75 -7.92 10.55
CA SER A 265 -22.64 -9.25 9.92
C SER A 265 -23.60 -9.38 8.73
N GLY A 266 -23.31 -10.36 7.85
CA GLY A 266 -24.14 -10.65 6.69
C GLY A 266 -23.87 -9.69 5.51
N GLU A 267 -22.73 -9.04 5.50
CA GLU A 267 -22.28 -8.23 4.37
C GLU A 267 -21.62 -9.16 3.33
N ASP A 268 -22.44 -9.96 2.66
CA ASP A 268 -22.00 -10.95 1.70
C ASP A 268 -21.68 -10.30 0.35
N ILE A 269 -20.74 -10.89 -0.40
CA ILE A 269 -20.37 -10.47 -1.74
C ILE A 269 -20.50 -11.67 -2.67
N THR A 270 -21.25 -11.50 -3.76
CA THR A 270 -21.36 -12.48 -4.84
C THR A 270 -20.49 -12.07 -6.01
N ILE A 271 -19.60 -12.97 -6.45
CA ILE A 271 -18.76 -12.78 -7.63
C ILE A 271 -19.52 -13.32 -8.83
N PRO A 272 -20.03 -12.45 -9.74
CA PRO A 272 -20.85 -12.87 -10.85
C PRO A 272 -19.99 -13.32 -12.04
N LEU A 273 -19.35 -14.50 -11.93
CA LEU A 273 -18.47 -15.03 -12.99
C LEU A 273 -19.17 -15.10 -14.36
N SER A 274 -20.47 -15.35 -14.37
CA SER A 274 -21.27 -15.38 -15.61
C SER A 274 -21.33 -14.04 -16.36
N LYS A 275 -20.98 -12.93 -15.69
CA LYS A 275 -20.95 -11.57 -16.28
C LYS A 275 -19.55 -11.13 -16.70
N PHE A 276 -18.57 -12.02 -16.64
CA PHE A 276 -17.20 -11.71 -17.05
C PHE A 276 -16.87 -12.40 -18.35
N HIS A 277 -16.27 -11.67 -19.27
CA HIS A 277 -16.04 -12.07 -20.64
C HIS A 277 -14.56 -11.96 -21.00
N SER A 278 -14.19 -12.66 -22.07
CA SER A 278 -12.86 -12.58 -22.68
C SER A 278 -12.88 -11.72 -23.93
N ILE A 279 -11.78 -10.98 -24.16
CA ILE A 279 -11.57 -10.23 -25.40
C ILE A 279 -10.22 -10.66 -25.97
N SER A 280 -10.25 -11.23 -27.18
CA SER A 280 -9.04 -11.61 -27.91
C SER A 280 -8.96 -10.87 -29.23
N GLY A 281 -7.76 -10.63 -29.69
CA GLY A 281 -7.59 -9.94 -30.96
C GLY A 281 -6.15 -9.75 -31.37
N VAL A 282 -5.96 -8.88 -32.33
CA VAL A 282 -4.64 -8.51 -32.86
C VAL A 282 -4.56 -7.01 -33.09
N VAL A 283 -3.38 -6.44 -32.77
CA VAL A 283 -3.07 -5.05 -33.05
C VAL A 283 -2.24 -4.95 -34.33
N THR A 284 -2.68 -4.11 -35.26
CA THR A 284 -2.07 -3.95 -36.58
C THR A 284 -1.70 -2.50 -36.86
N ALA A 285 -0.71 -2.27 -37.72
CA ALA A 285 -0.30 -0.94 -38.18
C ALA A 285 -1.24 -0.41 -39.25
N ALA A 286 -1.59 0.89 -39.18
CA ALA A 286 -2.25 1.57 -40.28
C ALA A 286 -1.27 1.72 -41.47
N GLY A 287 -1.69 1.26 -42.63
CA GLY A 287 -0.92 1.33 -43.86
C GLY A 287 -0.78 -0.02 -44.52
N ASP A 288 0.06 -0.90 -44.05
CA ASP A 288 0.30 -2.23 -44.63
C ASP A 288 -0.39 -3.35 -43.82
N GLY A 289 -0.92 -3.06 -42.64
CA GLY A 289 -1.70 -4.03 -41.85
C GLY A 289 -0.86 -5.07 -41.15
N HIS A 290 0.46 -4.94 -41.08
CA HIS A 290 1.26 -5.90 -40.32
C HIS A 290 0.98 -5.84 -38.82
N ALA A 291 1.22 -6.92 -38.12
CA ALA A 291 0.99 -7.05 -36.69
C ALA A 291 2.07 -6.29 -35.90
N ILE A 292 1.66 -5.54 -34.90
CA ILE A 292 2.54 -4.80 -33.96
C ILE A 292 3.01 -5.75 -32.88
N ASN A 293 4.31 -5.89 -32.69
CA ASN A 293 4.88 -6.92 -31.84
C ASN A 293 5.24 -6.48 -30.42
N SER A 294 4.92 -5.24 -30.04
CA SER A 294 5.10 -4.74 -28.67
C SER A 294 4.20 -3.55 -28.40
N GLY A 295 3.66 -3.48 -27.21
CA GLY A 295 2.79 -2.43 -26.74
C GLY A 295 1.97 -2.91 -25.56
N HIS A 296 1.33 -1.99 -24.88
CA HIS A 296 0.48 -2.25 -23.73
C HIS A 296 -0.98 -1.97 -24.09
N LEU A 297 -1.87 -2.89 -23.76
CA LEU A 297 -3.29 -2.75 -23.99
C LEU A 297 -4.01 -2.77 -22.66
N ALA A 298 -4.93 -1.80 -22.46
CA ALA A 298 -5.72 -1.70 -21.26
C ALA A 298 -7.18 -1.39 -21.57
N ILE A 299 -8.08 -1.86 -20.70
CA ILE A 299 -9.47 -1.46 -20.64
C ILE A 299 -9.70 -0.60 -19.42
N GLU A 300 -10.14 0.63 -19.64
CA GLU A 300 -10.42 1.63 -18.61
C GLU A 300 -11.93 1.83 -18.46
N ASP A 301 -12.40 1.90 -17.21
CA ASP A 301 -13.76 2.38 -16.91
C ASP A 301 -13.81 3.89 -17.12
N PRO A 302 -14.67 4.40 -18.03
CA PRO A 302 -14.75 5.83 -18.30
C PRO A 302 -15.22 6.66 -17.09
N ASN A 303 -15.89 6.06 -16.10
CA ASN A 303 -16.37 6.72 -14.90
C ASN A 303 -15.29 6.81 -13.81
N ASP A 304 -14.51 5.74 -13.64
CA ASP A 304 -13.51 5.63 -12.56
C ASP A 304 -12.10 5.96 -13.04
N LYS A 305 -11.86 5.94 -14.36
CA LYS A 305 -10.55 6.14 -15.00
C LYS A 305 -9.46 5.20 -14.45
N GLU A 306 -9.88 4.04 -13.99
CA GLU A 306 -8.99 2.98 -13.56
C GLU A 306 -8.92 1.90 -14.63
N ASP A 307 -7.73 1.34 -14.83
CA ASP A 307 -7.55 0.17 -15.68
C ASP A 307 -8.18 -1.04 -14.98
N ILE A 308 -9.19 -1.63 -15.62
CA ILE A 308 -9.88 -2.82 -15.11
C ILE A 308 -9.06 -4.07 -15.41
N VAL A 309 -8.56 -4.16 -16.66
CA VAL A 309 -7.78 -5.27 -17.18
C VAL A 309 -6.75 -4.73 -18.16
N ASP A 310 -5.55 -5.26 -18.10
CA ASP A 310 -4.46 -4.90 -19.01
C ASP A 310 -3.71 -6.14 -19.51
N ALA A 311 -3.04 -6.01 -20.64
CA ALA A 311 -2.19 -7.05 -21.24
C ALA A 311 -1.06 -6.44 -22.07
N GLU A 312 0.06 -7.14 -22.14
CA GLU A 312 1.11 -6.86 -23.12
C GLU A 312 0.79 -7.53 -24.45
N LEU A 313 1.17 -6.91 -25.57
CA LEU A 313 1.04 -7.51 -26.88
C LEU A 313 2.03 -8.66 -27.05
N GLY A 314 1.56 -9.76 -27.62
CA GLY A 314 2.41 -10.84 -28.09
C GLY A 314 3.32 -10.41 -29.25
N SER A 315 4.36 -11.19 -29.52
CA SER A 315 5.30 -10.93 -30.63
C SER A 315 4.65 -11.01 -32.02
N ASP A 316 3.46 -11.56 -32.11
CA ASP A 316 2.58 -11.65 -33.29
C ASP A 316 1.46 -10.61 -33.27
N GLY A 317 1.52 -9.64 -32.34
CA GLY A 317 0.51 -8.62 -32.13
C GLY A 317 -0.77 -9.11 -31.46
N ALA A 318 -0.85 -10.38 -31.09
CA ALA A 318 -2.01 -10.92 -30.42
C ALA A 318 -2.13 -10.40 -28.97
N PHE A 319 -3.36 -10.26 -28.51
CA PHE A 319 -3.68 -9.96 -27.14
C PHE A 319 -4.85 -10.80 -26.64
N HIS A 320 -4.89 -11.02 -25.35
CA HIS A 320 -5.98 -11.70 -24.67
C HIS A 320 -6.25 -11.00 -23.33
N LEU A 321 -7.46 -10.51 -23.16
CA LEU A 321 -7.98 -9.94 -21.93
C LEU A 321 -9.04 -10.88 -21.38
N GLU A 322 -8.94 -11.25 -20.12
CA GLU A 322 -9.89 -12.15 -19.48
C GLU A 322 -10.54 -11.47 -18.28
N GLY A 323 -11.81 -11.81 -17.99
CA GLY A 323 -12.58 -11.30 -16.87
C GLY A 323 -12.90 -9.83 -17.01
N VAL A 324 -13.22 -9.40 -18.20
CA VAL A 324 -13.78 -8.08 -18.48
C VAL A 324 -15.26 -8.12 -18.13
N PRO A 325 -15.75 -7.26 -17.20
CA PRO A 325 -17.17 -7.22 -16.86
C PRO A 325 -18.01 -6.76 -18.04
N GLU A 326 -19.30 -7.10 -18.05
CA GLU A 326 -20.27 -6.47 -18.96
C GLU A 326 -20.27 -4.96 -18.77
N GLY A 327 -20.23 -4.19 -19.86
CA GLY A 327 -20.19 -2.72 -19.76
C GLY A 327 -19.70 -2.04 -21.03
N THR A 328 -19.57 -0.71 -20.92
CA THR A 328 -18.97 0.11 -21.97
C THR A 328 -17.68 0.73 -21.43
N TYR A 329 -16.59 0.51 -22.13
CA TYR A 329 -15.24 0.84 -21.70
C TYR A 329 -14.49 1.64 -22.74
N THR A 330 -13.37 2.24 -22.32
CA THR A 330 -12.34 2.77 -23.20
C THR A 330 -11.21 1.76 -23.32
N LEU A 331 -11.02 1.21 -24.50
CA LEU A 331 -9.88 0.36 -24.81
C LEU A 331 -8.74 1.24 -25.29
N ARG A 332 -7.56 1.07 -24.72
CA ARG A 332 -6.35 1.82 -25.05
C ARG A 332 -5.24 0.90 -25.48
N VAL A 333 -4.56 1.28 -26.56
CA VAL A 333 -3.25 0.70 -26.92
C VAL A 333 -2.21 1.76 -26.75
N GLN A 334 -1.27 1.54 -25.84
CA GLN A 334 -0.23 2.49 -25.45
C GLN A 334 1.15 2.02 -25.91
N ASN A 335 1.97 2.96 -26.35
CA ASN A 335 3.33 2.71 -26.81
C ASN A 335 3.45 1.56 -27.85
N PRO A 336 2.54 1.47 -28.85
CA PRO A 336 2.62 0.41 -29.85
C PRO A 336 3.89 0.62 -30.69
N ARG A 337 4.67 -0.46 -30.87
CA ARG A 337 5.95 -0.40 -31.54
C ARG A 337 6.37 -1.74 -32.12
N ASP A 338 7.19 -1.67 -33.16
CA ASP A 338 7.94 -2.84 -33.62
C ASP A 338 9.28 -2.91 -32.90
N GLN A 339 9.53 -4.03 -32.28
CA GLN A 339 10.79 -4.30 -31.57
C GLN A 339 11.49 -5.49 -32.21
N ARG A 340 12.81 -5.42 -32.21
CA ARG A 340 13.66 -6.57 -32.41
C ARG A 340 14.26 -6.96 -31.06
N ILE A 341 13.89 -8.14 -30.59
CA ILE A 341 14.43 -8.74 -29.37
C ILE A 341 15.62 -9.60 -29.77
N GLN A 342 16.79 -9.31 -29.22
CA GLN A 342 17.99 -10.10 -29.42
C GLN A 342 18.44 -10.66 -28.07
N GLU A 343 18.39 -11.97 -27.93
CA GLU A 343 18.91 -12.64 -26.75
C GLU A 343 20.44 -12.69 -26.83
N ILE A 344 21.11 -12.14 -25.82
CA ILE A 344 22.54 -12.16 -25.68
C ILE A 344 22.89 -13.15 -24.57
N SER A 345 23.49 -14.28 -24.95
CA SER A 345 23.97 -15.29 -24.02
C SER A 345 25.47 -15.16 -23.85
N VAL A 346 25.92 -14.86 -22.64
CA VAL A 346 27.34 -14.79 -22.28
C VAL A 346 27.66 -16.00 -21.43
N PRO A 347 28.69 -16.81 -21.76
CA PRO A 347 29.06 -17.97 -20.96
C PRO A 347 29.35 -17.58 -19.50
N GLY A 348 28.63 -18.21 -18.55
CA GLY A 348 28.79 -17.97 -17.11
C GLY A 348 27.94 -16.79 -16.55
N GLN A 349 27.11 -16.14 -17.36
CA GLN A 349 26.15 -15.12 -16.92
C GLN A 349 24.73 -15.52 -17.32
N GLN A 350 23.73 -14.99 -16.62
CA GLN A 350 22.35 -15.14 -17.08
C GLN A 350 22.16 -14.43 -18.43
N ALA A 351 21.49 -15.09 -19.35
CA ALA A 351 21.13 -14.49 -20.64
C ALA A 351 20.31 -13.22 -20.40
N PHE A 352 20.62 -12.16 -21.12
CA PHE A 352 19.86 -10.91 -21.07
C PHE A 352 19.36 -10.55 -22.49
N THR A 353 18.21 -9.91 -22.55
CA THR A 353 17.61 -9.47 -23.79
C THR A 353 18.00 -8.03 -24.10
N ASN A 354 18.41 -7.77 -25.32
CA ASN A 354 18.59 -6.43 -25.87
C ASN A 354 17.40 -6.13 -26.78
N GLU A 355 16.63 -5.11 -26.43
CA GLU A 355 15.45 -4.70 -27.18
C GLU A 355 15.78 -3.44 -27.98
N LYS A 356 15.56 -3.50 -29.28
CA LYS A 356 15.73 -2.36 -30.18
C LYS A 356 14.40 -2.01 -30.83
N THR A 357 13.88 -0.82 -30.54
CA THR A 357 12.72 -0.29 -31.26
C THR A 357 13.10 0.00 -32.69
N LEU A 358 12.35 -0.55 -33.63
CA LEU A 358 12.50 -0.36 -35.07
C LEU A 358 11.56 0.73 -35.58
N HIS A 359 10.30 0.69 -35.12
CA HIS A 359 9.27 1.65 -35.47
C HIS A 359 8.35 1.91 -34.29
N GLN A 360 7.82 3.13 -34.17
CA GLN A 360 6.87 3.51 -33.12
C GLN A 360 5.63 4.12 -33.76
N TYR A 361 4.46 3.71 -33.24
CA TYR A 361 3.15 4.14 -33.74
C TYR A 361 2.48 5.08 -32.74
N GLY A 362 1.40 5.70 -33.15
CA GLY A 362 0.55 6.50 -32.27
C GLY A 362 -0.32 5.62 -31.39
N ASP A 363 -0.66 6.11 -30.21
CA ASP A 363 -1.57 5.44 -29.30
C ASP A 363 -2.98 5.38 -29.91
N LEU A 364 -3.77 4.36 -29.52
CA LEU A 364 -5.15 4.20 -29.94
C LEU A 364 -6.06 4.26 -28.71
N GLU A 365 -7.14 5.02 -28.83
CA GLU A 365 -8.24 5.00 -27.88
C GLU A 365 -9.54 4.69 -28.63
N GLN A 366 -10.29 3.70 -28.17
CA GLN A 366 -11.53 3.28 -28.78
C GLN A 366 -12.56 2.87 -27.74
N SER A 367 -13.81 3.32 -27.86
CA SER A 367 -14.91 2.80 -27.05
C SER A 367 -15.27 1.39 -27.48
N ILE A 368 -15.46 0.49 -26.50
CA ILE A 368 -15.88 -0.89 -26.70
C ILE A 368 -17.03 -1.23 -25.77
N LYS A 369 -18.05 -1.92 -26.29
CA LYS A 369 -19.15 -2.48 -25.52
C LYS A 369 -18.94 -3.98 -25.38
N VAL A 370 -18.95 -4.45 -24.14
CA VAL A 370 -18.80 -5.87 -23.79
C VAL A 370 -20.13 -6.40 -23.29
N GLU A 371 -20.74 -7.31 -24.03
CA GLU A 371 -21.99 -8.00 -23.70
C GLU A 371 -21.83 -9.53 -23.83
N GLY A 372 -20.61 -9.99 -24.09
CA GLY A 372 -20.23 -11.39 -24.29
C GLY A 372 -18.79 -11.47 -24.72
N ASP A 373 -18.29 -12.69 -24.91
CA ASP A 373 -16.94 -12.94 -25.40
C ASP A 373 -16.70 -12.33 -26.79
N ILE A 374 -15.56 -11.68 -26.96
CA ILE A 374 -15.13 -11.08 -28.23
C ILE A 374 -13.89 -11.83 -28.72
N PRO A 375 -14.03 -12.85 -29.55
CA PRO A 375 -12.90 -13.75 -29.88
C PRO A 375 -11.96 -13.22 -30.95
N SER A 376 -12.33 -12.15 -31.69
CA SER A 376 -11.56 -11.69 -32.86
C SER A 376 -11.72 -10.17 -33.06
N LEU A 377 -11.01 -9.39 -32.28
CA LEU A 377 -10.99 -7.93 -32.41
C LEU A 377 -9.72 -7.50 -33.15
N VAL A 378 -9.87 -6.69 -34.20
CA VAL A 378 -8.72 -6.08 -34.87
C VAL A 378 -8.64 -4.60 -34.51
N LEU A 379 -7.52 -4.22 -33.93
CA LEU A 379 -7.22 -2.84 -33.56
C LEU A 379 -6.14 -2.28 -34.49
N THR A 380 -6.38 -1.12 -35.09
CA THR A 380 -5.43 -0.53 -36.02
C THR A 380 -4.85 0.75 -35.42
N VAL A 381 -3.56 0.73 -35.09
CA VAL A 381 -2.85 1.88 -34.53
C VAL A 381 -2.40 2.83 -35.63
N PRO A 382 -2.55 4.15 -35.43
CA PRO A 382 -2.17 5.14 -36.43
C PRO A 382 -0.64 5.30 -36.52
N GLN A 383 -0.17 5.76 -37.67
CA GLN A 383 1.22 6.23 -37.80
C GLN A 383 1.47 7.38 -36.81
N ARG A 384 2.65 7.39 -36.17
CA ARG A 384 3.00 8.47 -35.24
C ARG A 384 3.18 9.77 -36.01
N SER A 385 2.44 10.81 -35.64
CA SER A 385 2.68 12.17 -36.16
C SER A 385 4.07 12.64 -35.73
N GLN A 386 4.83 13.23 -36.66
CA GLN A 386 6.20 13.73 -36.38
C GLN A 386 6.24 14.96 -35.46
N ASP A 387 5.10 15.44 -34.97
CA ASP A 387 4.97 16.71 -34.24
C ASP A 387 5.12 16.65 -32.72
N HIS A 388 5.40 15.48 -32.15
CA HIS A 388 5.67 15.38 -30.72
C HIS A 388 7.07 14.83 -30.46
N PRO A 389 8.06 15.68 -30.07
CA PRO A 389 9.34 15.19 -29.63
C PRO A 389 9.15 14.32 -28.37
N ALA A 390 9.78 13.15 -28.37
CA ALA A 390 9.82 12.26 -27.23
C ALA A 390 10.26 13.03 -25.98
N THR A 391 9.42 13.10 -24.96
CA THR A 391 9.84 13.52 -23.63
C THR A 391 10.74 12.41 -23.10
N ALA A 392 12.06 12.66 -23.16
CA ALA A 392 13.03 11.78 -22.52
C ALA A 392 12.79 11.80 -21.01
N GLN A 393 12.52 10.65 -20.44
CA GLN A 393 12.59 10.39 -19.00
C GLN A 393 13.90 9.69 -18.68
#